data_368469c1e5032b0207293a97d6b0d38f
#
_entry.id   368469c1e5032b0207293a97d6b0d38f
#
_cell.length_a   1.000
_cell.length_b   1.000
_cell.length_c   1.000
_cell.angle_alpha   90.00
_cell.angle_beta   90.00
_cell.angle_gamma   90.00
#
_symmetry.space_group_name_H-M   'P 1'
#
loop_
_entity.id
_entity.type
_entity.pdbx_description
1 polymer ?
#
loop_
_entity_poly.entity_id
_entity_poly.type
_entity_poly.pdbx_seq_one_letter_code
_entity_poly.pdbx_strand_id
1 'polypeptide(L)'
;MFERRKKRPFVEVTKLSSLIAEDVEIIGDVSFSGGIRIDGRIKGNVIARAVEGQTRALLVLSEKGHIEGTVTCGDAVINGTVIGDLDIEHFLELQSNSRVSGTIRYEHLQMDVGASVHGQLARAENRPGADNVVELTVDKAVSA
;
A
#
# COMPACT_ATOMS: atom_id res chain seq x y z
N MET A 1 -15.48 -23.13 -14.64
CA MET A 1 -15.13 -22.88 -14.73
C MET A 1 -14.46 -22.49 -14.70
N PHE A 2 -14.33 -22.35 -14.46
CA PHE A 2 -13.64 -22.13 -14.44
C PHE A 2 -12.97 -21.47 -14.23
N GLU A 3 -12.65 -21.28 -14.03
CA GLU A 3 -12.00 -20.87 -13.74
C GLU A 3 -11.32 -20.34 -14.08
N ARG A 4 -11.12 -20.09 -14.16
CA ARG A 4 -10.40 -19.43 -14.41
C ARG A 4 -9.55 -19.09 -14.05
N ARG A 5 -8.93 -19.36 -14.08
CA ARG A 5 -8.05 -19.00 -13.69
C ARG A 5 -7.58 -18.21 -13.73
N LYS A 6 -7.42 -18.04 -13.64
CA LYS A 6 -6.93 -16.96 -13.58
C LYS A 6 -5.76 -16.73 -12.88
N LYS A 7 -4.97 -16.03 -13.10
CA LYS A 7 -3.84 -15.85 -12.44
C LYS A 7 -4.04 -15.57 -11.00
N ARG A 8 -3.24 -16.07 -10.17
CA ARG A 8 -3.35 -15.88 -8.80
C ARG A 8 -2.84 -14.58 -8.39
N PRO A 9 -3.56 -13.80 -7.66
CA PRO A 9 -3.03 -12.54 -7.20
C PRO A 9 -2.05 -12.80 -6.07
N PHE A 10 -1.07 -11.93 -5.93
CA PHE A 10 -0.19 -11.97 -4.80
C PHE A 10 -0.91 -11.56 -3.53
N VAL A 11 -2.02 -10.85 -3.66
CA VAL A 11 -2.74 -10.29 -2.54
C VAL A 11 -4.08 -10.97 -2.44
N GLU A 12 -4.47 -11.40 -1.25
CA GLU A 12 -5.73 -12.07 -1.06
C GLU A 12 -6.71 -11.14 -0.39
N VAL A 13 -7.57 -10.51 -1.18
CA VAL A 13 -8.49 -9.54 -0.64
C VAL A 13 -9.56 -10.17 0.24
N THR A 14 -9.70 -11.49 0.22
CA THR A 14 -10.66 -12.12 1.10
C THR A 14 -10.23 -12.06 2.55
N LYS A 15 -9.02 -11.61 2.82
CA LYS A 15 -8.57 -11.50 4.20
C LYS A 15 -8.92 -10.17 4.83
N LEU A 16 -9.66 -9.33 4.14
CA LEU A 16 -10.06 -8.06 4.72
C LEU A 16 -11.11 -8.28 5.79
N SER A 17 -10.83 -7.79 6.97
CA SER A 17 -11.76 -7.96 8.09
C SER A 17 -12.20 -6.63 8.68
N SER A 18 -11.61 -5.53 8.27
CA SER A 18 -11.95 -4.22 8.80
C SER A 18 -12.21 -3.26 7.67
N LEU A 19 -13.06 -2.30 7.90
CA LEU A 19 -13.39 -1.30 6.89
C LEU A 19 -13.53 0.06 7.55
N ILE A 20 -12.87 1.05 6.97
CA ILE A 20 -13.08 2.44 7.35
C ILE A 20 -13.83 3.07 6.20
N ALA A 21 -15.10 3.35 6.43
CA ALA A 21 -15.98 3.79 5.36
C ALA A 21 -15.66 5.22 4.94
N GLU A 22 -16.21 5.62 3.80
CA GLU A 22 -15.79 6.87 3.19
C GLU A 22 -16.25 8.09 3.99
N ASP A 23 -17.22 7.94 4.87
CA ASP A 23 -17.66 9.07 5.67
C ASP A 23 -16.96 9.13 7.03
N VAL A 24 -15.89 8.37 7.22
CA VAL A 24 -15.16 8.34 8.48
C VAL A 24 -13.84 9.07 8.33
N GLU A 25 -13.55 9.92 9.29
CA GLU A 25 -12.24 10.55 9.35
C GLU A 25 -11.64 10.21 10.71
N ILE A 26 -10.41 9.70 10.71
CA ILE A 26 -9.72 9.35 11.94
C ILE A 26 -8.53 10.29 12.07
N ILE A 27 -8.45 10.96 13.21
CA ILE A 27 -7.31 11.80 13.52
C ILE A 27 -6.54 11.08 14.59
N GLY A 28 -5.39 10.54 14.22
CA GLY A 28 -4.60 9.69 15.10
C GLY A 28 -4.13 8.47 14.35
N ASP A 29 -3.33 7.66 15.02
CA ASP A 29 -2.76 6.48 14.42
C ASP A 29 -3.74 5.32 14.46
N VAL A 30 -3.64 4.45 13.48
CA VAL A 30 -4.48 3.26 13.39
C VAL A 30 -3.57 2.05 13.36
N SER A 31 -3.83 1.11 14.23
CA SER A 31 -3.08 -0.13 14.28
C SER A 31 -4.04 -1.27 13.99
N PHE A 32 -3.65 -2.17 13.12
CA PHE A 32 -4.54 -3.25 12.73
C PHE A 32 -3.74 -4.54 12.52
N SER A 33 -4.45 -5.65 12.48
CA SER A 33 -3.86 -6.91 12.11
C SER A 33 -4.81 -7.55 11.09
N GLY A 34 -4.28 -8.48 10.30
CA GLY A 34 -5.09 -9.11 9.28
C GLY A 34 -5.24 -8.20 8.08
N GLY A 35 -6.45 -7.81 7.76
CA GLY A 35 -6.67 -6.97 6.60
C GLY A 35 -7.58 -5.81 6.88
N ILE A 36 -7.32 -4.69 6.22
CA ILE A 36 -8.13 -3.50 6.39
C ILE A 36 -8.34 -2.84 5.04
N ARG A 37 -9.57 -2.39 4.81
CA ARG A 37 -9.87 -1.59 3.64
C ARG A 37 -10.22 -0.18 4.10
N ILE A 38 -9.66 0.82 3.45
CA ILE A 38 -9.84 2.20 3.84
C ILE A 38 -10.45 2.96 2.69
N ASP A 39 -11.68 3.43 2.88
CA ASP A 39 -12.37 4.28 1.93
C ASP A 39 -12.48 5.70 2.47
N GLY A 40 -12.10 5.91 3.72
CA GLY A 40 -12.21 7.22 4.36
C GLY A 40 -10.88 7.90 4.50
N ARG A 41 -10.74 8.74 5.49
CA ARG A 41 -9.54 9.53 5.69
C ARG A 41 -8.89 9.21 7.01
N ILE A 42 -7.56 9.15 7.01
CA ILE A 42 -6.80 8.97 8.23
C ILE A 42 -5.71 10.03 8.25
N LYS A 43 -5.67 10.81 9.32
CA LYS A 43 -4.59 11.74 9.54
C LYS A 43 -3.77 11.19 10.67
N GLY A 44 -2.81 10.39 10.35
CA GLY A 44 -1.96 9.68 11.29
C GLY A 44 -1.33 8.51 10.59
N ASN A 45 -0.60 7.70 11.33
CA ASN A 45 0.08 6.55 10.76
C ASN A 45 -0.82 5.34 10.78
N VAL A 46 -0.60 4.45 9.81
CA VAL A 46 -1.35 3.20 9.74
C VAL A 46 -0.35 2.08 9.85
N ILE A 47 -0.48 1.27 10.87
CA ILE A 47 0.53 0.30 11.21
C ILE A 47 -0.08 -1.07 11.34
N ALA A 48 0.45 -2.02 10.60
CA ALA A 48 0.02 -3.40 10.71
C ALA A 48 0.78 -4.05 11.84
N ARG A 49 0.06 -4.70 12.75
CA ARG A 49 0.67 -5.43 13.84
C ARG A 49 0.94 -6.86 13.41
N ALA A 50 2.10 -7.36 13.80
CA ALA A 50 2.42 -8.74 13.55
C ALA A 50 1.67 -9.60 14.55
N VAL A 51 0.99 -10.62 14.05
CA VAL A 51 0.25 -11.52 14.91
C VAL A 51 0.73 -12.93 14.61
N GLU A 52 1.10 -13.65 15.66
CA GLU A 52 1.63 -14.97 15.51
C GLU A 52 0.60 -15.87 14.86
N GLY A 53 1.02 -16.65 13.91
CA GLY A 53 0.13 -17.57 13.23
C GLY A 53 -0.66 -16.97 12.10
N GLN A 54 -0.51 -15.67 11.85
CA GLN A 54 -1.20 -15.03 10.75
C GLN A 54 -0.28 -14.80 9.59
N THR A 55 -0.85 -14.77 8.41
CA THR A 55 -0.09 -14.44 7.23
C THR A 55 0.13 -12.94 7.21
N ARG A 56 0.66 -12.46 6.13
CA ARG A 56 1.00 -11.06 6.00
C ARG A 56 -0.25 -10.20 6.09
N ALA A 57 -0.10 -9.06 6.72
CA ALA A 57 -1.20 -8.12 6.80
C ALA A 57 -1.42 -7.46 5.45
N LEU A 58 -2.66 -7.11 5.17
CA LEU A 58 -3.01 -6.51 3.90
C LEU A 58 -3.77 -5.22 4.13
N LEU A 59 -3.36 -4.18 3.41
CA LEU A 59 -4.06 -2.90 3.43
C LEU A 59 -4.54 -2.59 2.02
N VAL A 60 -5.81 -2.24 1.89
CA VAL A 60 -6.36 -1.80 0.62
C VAL A 60 -6.87 -0.38 0.78
N LEU A 61 -6.29 0.55 0.04
CA LEU A 61 -6.75 1.94 0.06
C LEU A 61 -7.50 2.19 -1.23
N SER A 62 -8.79 2.44 -1.13
CA SER A 62 -9.60 2.63 -2.33
C SER A 62 -9.37 4.01 -2.92
N GLU A 63 -9.96 4.25 -4.06
CA GLU A 63 -9.72 5.53 -4.73
C GLU A 63 -10.24 6.70 -3.91
N LYS A 64 -11.15 6.49 -3.00
CA LYS A 64 -11.63 7.55 -2.14
C LYS A 64 -10.84 7.66 -0.85
N GLY A 65 -9.98 6.70 -0.59
CA GLY A 65 -9.21 6.71 0.65
C GLY A 65 -8.10 7.73 0.63
N HIS A 66 -7.76 8.22 1.80
CA HIS A 66 -6.76 9.26 1.93
C HIS A 66 -6.02 9.07 3.25
N ILE A 67 -4.71 8.96 3.19
CA ILE A 67 -3.90 8.79 4.38
C ILE A 67 -2.84 9.86 4.39
N GLU A 68 -2.75 10.60 5.50
CA GLU A 68 -1.66 11.55 5.71
C GLU A 68 -0.82 11.00 6.86
N GLY A 69 0.23 10.32 6.53
CA GLY A 69 1.10 9.66 7.50
C GLY A 69 1.84 8.52 6.87
N THR A 70 2.52 7.75 7.68
CA THR A 70 3.31 6.63 7.21
C THR A 70 2.48 5.36 7.30
N VAL A 71 2.58 4.53 6.26
CA VAL A 71 1.90 3.24 6.23
C VAL A 71 2.95 2.15 6.33
N THR A 72 2.81 1.28 7.31
CA THR A 72 3.70 0.16 7.50
C THR A 72 2.87 -1.12 7.47
N CYS A 73 3.15 -1.99 6.52
CA CYS A 73 2.30 -3.13 6.30
C CYS A 73 3.05 -4.21 5.53
N GLY A 74 2.52 -5.41 5.53
CA GLY A 74 3.13 -6.50 4.76
C GLY A 74 2.85 -6.36 3.27
N ASP A 75 1.58 -6.31 2.90
CA ASP A 75 1.15 -6.14 1.52
C ASP A 75 0.19 -4.97 1.44
N ALA A 76 0.20 -4.28 0.32
CA ALA A 76 -0.71 -3.14 0.18
C ALA A 76 -1.15 -2.98 -1.26
N VAL A 77 -2.40 -2.62 -1.43
CA VAL A 77 -2.97 -2.24 -2.71
C VAL A 77 -3.45 -0.81 -2.54
N ILE A 78 -2.86 0.09 -3.29
CA ILE A 78 -3.14 1.51 -3.14
C ILE A 78 -3.81 2.03 -4.40
N ASN A 79 -5.00 2.57 -4.25
CA ASN A 79 -5.70 3.20 -5.35
C ASN A 79 -6.20 4.58 -4.94
N GLY A 80 -5.71 5.09 -3.83
CA GLY A 80 -6.09 6.42 -3.34
C GLY A 80 -4.87 7.27 -3.10
N THR A 81 -4.98 8.19 -2.17
CA THR A 81 -3.93 9.18 -1.93
C THR A 81 -3.22 8.89 -0.62
N VAL A 82 -1.87 8.90 -0.68
CA VAL A 82 -1.04 8.79 0.50
C VAL A 82 -0.07 9.95 0.50
N ILE A 83 -0.12 10.75 1.54
CA ILE A 83 0.85 11.81 1.72
C ILE A 83 1.70 11.41 2.90
N GLY A 84 2.85 10.82 2.61
CA GLY A 84 3.73 10.23 3.59
C GLY A 84 4.44 9.05 2.99
N ASP A 85 5.10 8.29 3.84
CA ASP A 85 5.92 7.18 3.36
C ASP A 85 5.14 5.89 3.36
N LEU A 86 5.48 5.00 2.43
CA LEU A 86 4.96 3.65 2.40
C LEU A 86 6.12 2.71 2.69
N ASP A 87 5.96 1.91 3.73
CA ASP A 87 6.97 0.93 4.07
C ASP A 87 6.29 -0.43 3.98
N ILE A 88 6.39 -1.05 2.83
CA ILE A 88 5.67 -2.28 2.54
C ILE A 88 6.67 -3.41 2.48
N GLU A 89 6.49 -4.40 3.34
CA GLU A 89 7.50 -5.43 3.48
C GLU A 89 7.60 -6.35 2.28
N HIS A 90 6.49 -6.61 1.63
CA HIS A 90 6.50 -7.61 0.56
C HIS A 90 6.00 -7.05 -0.75
N PHE A 91 4.71 -6.98 -0.95
CA PHE A 91 4.17 -6.65 -2.26
C PHE A 91 3.35 -5.37 -2.20
N LEU A 92 3.66 -4.45 -3.11
CA LEU A 92 2.92 -3.20 -3.22
C LEU A 92 2.36 -3.08 -4.62
N GLU A 93 1.06 -2.83 -4.70
CA GLU A 93 0.44 -2.57 -5.98
C GLU A 93 -0.12 -1.16 -5.96
N LEU A 94 0.29 -0.34 -6.93
CA LEU A 94 -0.22 1.01 -7.10
C LEU A 94 -1.14 1.00 -8.30
N GLN A 95 -2.41 1.21 -8.06
CA GLN A 95 -3.40 1.15 -9.13
C GLN A 95 -3.55 2.52 -9.77
N SER A 96 -4.39 2.61 -10.78
CA SER A 96 -4.37 3.75 -11.69
C SER A 96 -4.75 5.06 -11.03
N ASN A 97 -5.48 5.05 -9.93
CA ASN A 97 -5.86 6.29 -9.26
C ASN A 97 -4.97 6.63 -8.09
N SER A 98 -3.89 5.88 -7.90
CA SER A 98 -3.05 6.12 -6.74
C SER A 98 -2.22 7.38 -6.90
N ARG A 99 -2.06 8.09 -5.81
CA ARG A 99 -1.22 9.28 -5.76
C ARG A 99 -0.45 9.22 -4.47
N VAL A 100 0.86 9.07 -4.57
CA VAL A 100 1.69 8.92 -3.40
C VAL A 100 2.77 9.99 -3.40
N SER A 101 2.91 10.69 -2.28
CA SER A 101 3.95 11.68 -2.12
C SER A 101 4.79 11.28 -0.92
N GLY A 102 6.01 10.83 -1.16
CA GLY A 102 6.90 10.39 -0.09
C GLY A 102 7.83 9.31 -0.58
N THR A 103 8.45 8.63 0.35
CA THR A 103 9.38 7.55 0.04
C THR A 103 8.63 6.23 0.11
N ILE A 104 8.82 5.41 -0.90
CA ILE A 104 8.15 4.12 -0.98
C ILE A 104 9.20 3.04 -0.89
N ARG A 105 9.07 2.17 0.10
CA ARG A 105 9.94 1.01 0.27
C ARG A 105 9.13 -0.23 0.01
N TYR A 106 9.68 -1.15 -0.76
CA TYR A 106 8.94 -2.34 -1.19
C TYR A 106 9.90 -3.46 -1.52
N GLU A 107 9.37 -4.67 -1.57
CA GLU A 107 10.15 -5.79 -2.08
C GLU A 107 9.75 -6.06 -3.53
N HIS A 108 8.46 -6.09 -3.80
CA HIS A 108 7.94 -6.24 -5.16
C HIS A 108 6.94 -5.14 -5.42
N LEU A 109 7.03 -4.55 -6.60
CA LEU A 109 6.18 -3.42 -6.94
C LEU A 109 5.50 -3.65 -8.27
N GLN A 110 4.20 -3.37 -8.31
CA GLN A 110 3.47 -3.33 -9.54
C GLN A 110 2.80 -1.97 -9.63
N MET A 111 3.02 -1.26 -10.73
CA MET A 111 2.40 0.04 -10.94
C MET A 111 1.57 -0.01 -12.19
N ASP A 112 0.33 0.40 -12.06
CA ASP A 112 -0.57 0.45 -13.21
C ASP A 112 -0.42 1.80 -13.91
N VAL A 113 -0.83 1.83 -15.14
CA VAL A 113 -0.84 3.08 -15.89
C VAL A 113 -1.77 4.05 -15.19
N GLY A 114 -1.32 5.27 -14.97
CA GLY A 114 -2.10 6.27 -14.28
C GLY A 114 -1.64 6.52 -12.86
N ALA A 115 -0.94 5.57 -12.26
CA ALA A 115 -0.41 5.76 -10.92
C ALA A 115 0.59 6.90 -10.91
N SER A 116 0.62 7.65 -9.81
CA SER A 116 1.44 8.83 -9.72
C SER A 116 2.24 8.79 -8.43
N VAL A 117 3.54 9.01 -8.53
CA VAL A 117 4.42 8.99 -7.38
C VAL A 117 5.33 10.20 -7.43
N HIS A 118 5.39 10.93 -6.32
CA HIS A 118 6.31 12.04 -6.18
C HIS A 118 7.20 11.73 -5.00
N GLY A 119 8.44 11.34 -5.23
CA GLY A 119 9.34 10.99 -4.15
C GLY A 119 10.36 9.99 -4.60
N GLN A 120 10.66 9.04 -3.74
CA GLN A 120 11.70 8.07 -3.98
C GLN A 120 11.13 6.66 -3.92
N LEU A 121 11.71 5.78 -4.72
CA LEU A 121 11.39 4.37 -4.66
C LEU A 121 12.62 3.64 -4.16
N ALA A 122 12.45 2.79 -3.16
CA ALA A 122 13.54 2.06 -2.58
C ALA A 122 13.16 0.60 -2.49
N ARG A 123 13.87 -0.25 -3.19
CA ARG A 123 13.59 -1.67 -3.12
C ARG A 123 14.32 -2.27 -1.94
N ALA A 124 13.57 -2.94 -1.10
CA ALA A 124 14.15 -3.57 0.07
C ALA A 124 14.62 -4.94 -0.33
N GLU A 125 15.93 -5.14 -0.37
CA GLU A 125 16.47 -6.36 -0.86
C GLU A 125 16.90 -7.25 0.23
N ASN A 126 16.21 -7.30 1.25
CA ASN A 126 16.58 -8.14 2.30
C ASN A 126 17.85 -7.87 2.89
N ARG A 127 18.42 -6.72 2.66
CA ARG A 127 19.70 -6.46 3.20
C ARG A 127 19.77 -5.14 3.77
N PRO A 128 20.14 -5.03 5.00
CA PRO A 128 20.34 -3.76 5.61
C PRO A 128 21.39 -3.01 4.86
N GLY A 129 21.22 -1.79 4.68
CA GLY A 129 22.17 -1.00 3.99
C GLY A 129 22.19 -1.19 2.52
N ALA A 130 21.21 -1.85 1.99
CA ALA A 130 21.13 -1.98 0.57
C ALA A 130 21.02 -0.62 -0.05
N ASP A 131 21.76 -0.39 -1.07
CA ASP A 131 21.77 0.90 -1.68
C ASP A 131 20.95 0.91 -2.92
N ASN A 132 19.73 0.53 -2.83
CA ASN A 132 18.89 0.46 -3.99
C ASN A 132 17.90 1.59 -4.05
N VAL A 133 18.23 2.69 -3.43
CA VAL A 133 17.35 3.83 -3.45
C VAL A 133 17.57 4.58 -4.73
N VAL A 134 16.50 4.85 -5.43
CA VAL A 134 16.55 5.60 -6.66
C VAL A 134 15.72 6.85 -6.44
N GLU A 135 16.37 7.99 -6.59
CA GLU A 135 15.65 9.23 -6.47
C GLU A 135 14.91 9.47 -7.76
N LEU A 136 13.63 9.57 -7.65
CA LEU A 136 12.81 9.62 -8.82
C LEU A 136 11.61 10.51 -8.57
N THR A 137 11.32 11.37 -9.51
CA THR A 137 10.10 12.17 -9.45
C THR A 137 9.30 11.81 -10.67
N VAL A 138 8.14 11.22 -10.46
CA VAL A 138 7.33 10.74 -11.55
C VAL A 138 5.92 11.22 -11.34
N ASP A 139 5.41 11.99 -12.31
CA ASP A 139 4.05 12.45 -12.18
C ASP A 139 3.07 11.35 -12.43
N LYS A 140 3.39 10.41 -13.26
CA LYS A 140 2.53 9.28 -13.45
C LYS A 140 3.35 8.12 -13.94
N ALA A 141 2.92 6.95 -13.64
CA ALA A 141 3.62 5.77 -14.03
C ALA A 141 3.43 5.54 -15.50
N VAL A 142 4.46 5.03 -16.10
CA VAL A 142 4.41 4.67 -17.49
C VAL A 142 4.51 3.18 -17.52
N SER A 143 3.58 2.54 -18.15
CA SER A 143 3.63 1.14 -18.15
C SER A 143 4.55 0.71 -19.15
N ALA A 144 5.41 0.88 -19.32
CA ALA A 144 6.35 0.55 -20.30
C ALA A 144 6.64 -0.59 -20.70
#